data_3ce2b82e8ec86134a00a465dfca61a13
#
_entry.id   3ce2b82e8ec86134a00a465dfca61a13
#
_cell.length_a   1.000
_cell.length_b   1.000
_cell.length_c   1.000
_cell.angle_alpha   90.00
_cell.angle_beta   90.00
_cell.angle_gamma   90.00
#
_symmetry.space_group_name_H-M   'P 1'
#
loop_
_entity.id
_entity.type
_entity.pdbx_description
1 polymer ?
#
loop_
_entity_poly.entity_id
_entity_poly.type
_entity_poly.pdbx_seq_one_letter_code
_entity_poly.pdbx_strand_id
1 'polypeptide(L)'
;MKSVVTVPSFDTGEYEGCDFEMSEGNARLTIRAASIAPFSIQFKRVRWHQYTATYNCSADQIEGCYFSLVEVAPSRSLQSFLTQDQASTKAYQELHHFRIFLDETGCHELFAESAFADSSLESDALKTTRASS
;
A
#
# COMPACT_ATOMS: atom_id res chain seq x y z
N MET A 1 1.98 0.78 -15.75
CA MET A 1 1.93 0.46 -14.31
C MET A 1 2.54 -0.91 -14.08
N LYS A 2 3.23 -1.05 -12.97
CA LYS A 2 3.95 -2.27 -12.65
C LYS A 2 3.41 -2.85 -11.35
N SER A 3 3.09 -4.14 -11.35
CA SER A 3 2.64 -4.81 -10.13
C SER A 3 3.80 -4.92 -9.14
N VAL A 4 3.56 -4.52 -7.90
CA VAL A 4 4.58 -4.55 -6.83
C VAL A 4 4.26 -5.65 -5.83
N VAL A 5 3.00 -5.72 -5.39
CA VAL A 5 2.54 -6.71 -4.44
C VAL A 5 1.21 -7.24 -4.92
N THR A 6 1.11 -8.56 -5.00
CA THR A 6 -0.14 -9.23 -5.37
C THR A 6 -0.76 -9.80 -4.10
N VAL A 7 -2.00 -9.40 -3.83
CA VAL A 7 -2.75 -9.93 -2.69
C VAL A 7 -3.08 -11.40 -2.99
N PRO A 8 -2.99 -12.30 -1.98
CA PRO A 8 -3.37 -13.68 -2.20
C PRO A 8 -4.78 -13.81 -2.75
N SER A 9 -4.99 -14.80 -3.59
CA SER A 9 -6.30 -15.02 -4.22
C SER A 9 -7.37 -15.31 -3.17
N PHE A 10 -8.50 -14.65 -3.26
CA PHE A 10 -9.63 -14.89 -2.39
C PHE A 10 -10.91 -14.47 -3.10
N ASP A 11 -12.04 -14.94 -2.59
CA ASP A 11 -13.34 -14.52 -3.10
C ASP A 11 -13.62 -13.11 -2.62
N THR A 12 -13.69 -12.15 -3.55
CA THR A 12 -13.88 -10.74 -3.19
C THR A 12 -15.20 -10.49 -2.46
N GLY A 13 -16.16 -11.40 -2.59
CA GLY A 13 -17.38 -11.33 -1.79
C GLY A 13 -17.15 -11.59 -0.31
N GLU A 14 -16.00 -12.12 0.06
CA GLU A 14 -15.62 -12.35 1.45
C GLU A 14 -14.72 -11.27 2.03
N TYR A 15 -14.47 -10.21 1.27
CA TYR A 15 -13.67 -9.09 1.74
C TYR A 15 -14.36 -8.41 2.93
N GLU A 16 -13.63 -8.25 4.00
CA GLU A 16 -14.14 -7.72 5.26
C GLU A 16 -13.66 -6.31 5.57
N GLY A 17 -12.79 -5.77 4.75
CA GLY A 17 -12.27 -4.43 4.95
C GLY A 17 -10.77 -4.41 5.14
N CYS A 18 -10.27 -3.23 5.44
CA CYS A 18 -8.84 -3.05 5.64
C CYS A 18 -8.60 -2.10 6.81
N ASP A 19 -7.37 -2.15 7.32
CA ASP A 19 -6.89 -1.22 8.33
C ASP A 19 -5.66 -0.53 7.77
N PHE A 20 -5.59 0.78 7.93
CA PHE A 20 -4.44 1.55 7.50
C PHE A 20 -3.85 2.26 8.71
N GLU A 21 -2.58 1.98 8.99
CA GLU A 21 -1.90 2.53 10.16
C GLU A 21 -0.62 3.22 9.73
N MET A 22 -0.32 4.34 10.36
CA MET A 22 0.95 5.04 10.13
C MET A 22 1.67 5.22 11.46
N SER A 23 2.97 5.01 11.44
CA SER A 23 3.81 5.19 12.60
C SER A 23 5.23 5.53 12.16
N GLU A 24 5.74 6.67 12.65
CA GLU A 24 7.12 7.09 12.42
C GLU A 24 7.49 7.16 10.94
N GLY A 25 6.55 7.64 10.12
CA GLY A 25 6.81 7.79 8.69
C GLY A 25 6.64 6.52 7.87
N ASN A 26 6.28 5.42 8.50
CA ASN A 26 5.98 4.17 7.80
C ASN A 26 4.49 3.90 7.87
N ALA A 27 3.99 3.08 6.95
CA ALA A 27 2.58 2.73 6.92
C ALA A 27 2.40 1.24 6.73
N ARG A 28 1.28 0.74 7.22
CA ARG A 28 0.87 -0.65 7.02
C ARG A 28 -0.59 -0.66 6.58
N LEU A 29 -0.86 -1.34 5.49
CA LEU A 29 -2.21 -1.59 5.02
C LEU A 29 -2.49 -3.07 5.21
N THR A 30 -3.48 -3.39 6.05
CA THR A 30 -3.87 -4.78 6.32
C THR A 30 -5.21 -5.07 5.67
N ILE A 31 -5.25 -6.10 4.84
CA ILE A 31 -6.45 -6.51 4.11
C ILE A 31 -7.02 -7.75 4.80
N ARG A 32 -8.32 -7.70 5.12
CA ARG A 32 -9.00 -8.80 5.81
C ARG A 32 -10.08 -9.39 4.93
N ALA A 33 -10.06 -10.71 4.81
CA ALA A 33 -11.09 -11.46 4.12
C ALA A 33 -11.30 -12.77 4.86
N ALA A 34 -12.53 -13.29 4.82
CA ALA A 34 -12.88 -14.47 5.61
C ALA A 34 -12.08 -15.71 5.24
N SER A 35 -11.69 -15.82 3.98
CA SER A 35 -11.06 -17.03 3.45
C SER A 35 -9.55 -17.05 3.53
N ILE A 36 -8.92 -15.93 3.95
CA ILE A 36 -7.46 -15.85 4.04
C ILE A 36 -7.06 -15.26 5.38
N ALA A 37 -5.82 -15.52 5.79
CA ALA A 37 -5.22 -14.84 6.93
C ALA A 37 -5.05 -13.36 6.57
N PRO A 38 -5.08 -12.44 7.55
CA PRO A 38 -4.85 -11.04 7.28
C PRO A 38 -3.56 -10.84 6.50
N PHE A 39 -3.64 -10.04 5.43
CA PHE A 39 -2.52 -9.81 4.54
C PHE A 39 -2.11 -8.35 4.64
N SER A 40 -0.86 -8.09 4.96
CA SER A 40 -0.38 -6.73 5.16
C SER A 40 0.65 -6.32 4.13
N ILE A 41 0.61 -5.03 3.78
CA ILE A 41 1.60 -4.41 2.92
C ILE A 41 2.26 -3.31 3.73
N GLN A 42 3.59 -3.33 3.79
CA GLN A 42 4.39 -2.31 4.47
C GLN A 42 4.87 -1.28 3.46
N PHE A 43 4.80 -0.01 3.87
CA PHE A 43 5.33 1.10 3.10
C PHE A 43 6.37 1.80 3.95
N LYS A 44 7.55 2.01 3.40
CA LYS A 44 8.65 2.64 4.12
C LYS A 44 8.84 4.08 3.66
N ARG A 45 9.01 4.97 4.60
CA ARG A 45 9.24 6.39 4.37
C ARG A 45 8.16 7.00 3.50
N VAL A 46 6.95 6.97 4.01
CA VAL A 46 5.79 7.56 3.36
C VAL A 46 5.86 9.06 3.50
N ARG A 47 5.75 9.77 2.38
CA ARG A 47 5.79 11.23 2.37
C ARG A 47 4.45 11.83 2.03
N TRP A 48 3.53 11.03 1.53
CA TRP A 48 2.21 11.49 1.13
C TRP A 48 1.28 10.29 1.04
N HIS A 49 0.04 10.47 1.47
CA HIS A 49 -0.99 9.46 1.39
C HIS A 49 -2.32 10.11 1.05
N GLN A 50 -3.06 9.48 0.15
CA GLN A 50 -4.41 9.91 -0.21
C GLN A 50 -5.32 8.72 -0.25
N TYR A 51 -6.49 8.87 0.36
CA TYR A 51 -7.56 7.89 0.29
C TYR A 51 -8.71 8.48 -0.52
N THR A 52 -9.24 7.69 -1.45
CA THR A 52 -10.41 8.08 -2.25
C THR A 52 -11.47 7.01 -2.08
N ALA A 53 -12.64 7.40 -1.58
CA ALA A 53 -13.76 6.46 -1.39
C ALA A 53 -14.19 5.88 -2.73
N THR A 54 -14.72 4.64 -2.70
CA THR A 54 -15.07 3.89 -3.91
C THR A 54 -15.86 4.71 -4.93
N TYR A 55 -16.89 5.42 -4.47
CA TYR A 55 -17.75 6.17 -5.38
C TYR A 55 -17.10 7.39 -6.00
N ASN A 56 -15.98 7.80 -5.46
CA ASN A 56 -15.23 8.96 -5.97
C ASN A 56 -14.01 8.57 -6.77
N CYS A 57 -13.75 7.28 -6.92
CA CYS A 57 -12.59 6.81 -7.67
C CYS A 57 -12.83 6.97 -9.17
N SER A 58 -11.79 7.40 -9.88
CA SER A 58 -11.79 7.43 -11.33
C SER A 58 -11.50 6.04 -11.88
N ALA A 59 -11.72 5.85 -13.17
CA ALA A 59 -11.38 4.58 -13.81
C ALA A 59 -9.90 4.24 -13.63
N ASP A 60 -9.04 5.25 -13.70
CA ASP A 60 -7.59 5.04 -13.52
C ASP A 60 -7.24 4.55 -12.13
N GLN A 61 -8.02 4.93 -11.13
CA GLN A 61 -7.78 4.52 -9.75
C GLN A 61 -8.26 3.11 -9.46
N ILE A 62 -8.99 2.50 -10.37
CA ILE A 62 -9.52 1.14 -10.22
C ILE A 62 -8.78 0.17 -11.12
N GLU A 63 -8.62 0.56 -12.38
CA GLU A 63 -8.10 -0.30 -13.41
C GLU A 63 -6.63 -0.64 -13.17
N GLY A 64 -6.32 -1.92 -13.20
CA GLY A 64 -4.95 -2.38 -13.05
C GLY A 64 -4.48 -2.49 -11.61
N CYS A 65 -5.22 -1.96 -10.65
CA CYS A 65 -4.83 -2.01 -9.24
C CYS A 65 -5.91 -2.60 -8.33
N TYR A 66 -6.85 -3.34 -8.88
CA TYR A 66 -7.91 -3.99 -8.13
C TYR A 66 -7.31 -5.12 -7.29
N PHE A 67 -7.29 -4.93 -5.97
CA PHE A 67 -6.64 -5.84 -5.02
C PHE A 67 -5.20 -6.17 -5.44
N SER A 68 -4.52 -5.19 -6.00
CA SER A 68 -3.13 -5.35 -6.41
C SER A 68 -2.42 -4.01 -6.24
N LEU A 69 -1.33 -4.03 -5.50
CA LEU A 69 -0.52 -2.82 -5.33
C LEU A 69 0.36 -2.65 -6.56
N VAL A 70 0.23 -1.52 -7.22
CA VAL A 70 1.01 -1.21 -8.41
C VAL A 70 1.83 0.05 -8.19
N GLU A 71 2.90 0.16 -8.94
CA GLU A 71 3.65 1.41 -9.04
C GLU A 71 3.15 2.16 -10.26
N VAL A 72 2.76 3.40 -10.07
CA VAL A 72 2.32 4.28 -11.14
C VAL A 72 3.55 5.01 -11.68
N ALA A 73 3.95 4.68 -12.90
CA ALA A 73 5.11 5.31 -13.55
C ALA A 73 4.85 5.43 -15.04
N PRO A 74 5.00 6.60 -15.63
CA PRO A 74 5.33 7.88 -14.99
C PRO A 74 4.17 8.42 -14.15
N SER A 75 4.49 9.18 -13.12
CA SER A 75 3.49 9.78 -12.23
C SER A 75 3.63 11.30 -12.24
N ARG A 76 2.62 11.96 -12.76
CA ARG A 76 2.60 13.43 -12.77
C ARG A 76 2.46 14.00 -11.36
N SER A 77 1.65 13.35 -10.54
CA SER A 77 1.43 13.82 -9.18
C SER A 77 2.71 13.71 -8.35
N LEU A 78 3.46 12.63 -8.53
CA LEU A 78 4.74 12.48 -7.85
C LEU A 78 5.73 13.54 -8.34
N GLN A 79 5.80 13.77 -9.63
CA GLN A 79 6.69 14.79 -10.18
C GLN A 79 6.35 16.17 -9.65
N SER A 80 5.06 16.49 -9.56
CA SER A 80 4.62 17.77 -8.98
C SER A 80 5.00 17.88 -7.52
N PHE A 81 4.82 16.80 -6.78
CA PHE A 81 5.18 16.75 -5.36
C PHE A 81 6.68 17.02 -5.18
N LEU A 82 7.52 16.34 -5.94
CA LEU A 82 8.97 16.52 -5.85
C LEU A 82 9.42 17.91 -6.26
N THR A 83 8.74 18.51 -7.24
CA THR A 83 9.07 19.86 -7.68
C THR A 83 8.70 20.88 -6.63
N GLN A 84 7.58 20.73 -5.97
CA GLN A 84 7.09 21.66 -4.98
C GLN A 84 7.86 21.59 -3.66
N ASP A 85 8.36 20.42 -3.32
CA ASP A 85 9.05 20.20 -2.05
C ASP A 85 10.56 20.18 -2.26
N GLN A 86 11.10 21.34 -2.57
CA GLN A 86 12.52 21.47 -2.88
C GLN A 86 13.43 21.09 -1.72
N ALA A 87 13.02 21.40 -0.51
CA ALA A 87 13.83 21.09 0.67
C ALA A 87 13.94 19.58 0.88
N SER A 88 12.90 18.86 0.53
CA SER A 88 12.83 17.42 0.77
C SER A 88 13.54 16.60 -0.28
N THR A 89 13.72 17.13 -1.48
CA THR A 89 14.31 16.36 -2.57
C THR A 89 15.73 15.87 -2.27
N LYS A 90 16.41 16.57 -1.37
CA LYS A 90 17.76 16.17 -0.98
C LYS A 90 17.76 15.04 0.05
N ALA A 91 16.67 14.90 0.78
CA ALA A 91 16.57 13.89 1.83
C ALA A 91 16.08 12.56 1.31
N TYR A 92 15.46 12.55 0.14
CA TYR A 92 14.86 11.33 -0.41
C TYR A 92 15.82 10.69 -1.38
N GLN A 93 16.03 9.40 -1.19
CA GLN A 93 16.80 8.63 -2.15
C GLN A 93 15.97 8.42 -3.41
N GLU A 94 14.74 7.97 -3.22
CA GLU A 94 13.91 7.61 -4.33
C GLU A 94 12.48 7.44 -3.84
N LEU A 95 11.55 8.17 -4.42
CA LEU A 95 10.14 8.01 -4.11
C LEU A 95 9.43 7.35 -5.27
N HIS A 96 8.47 6.51 -4.94
CA HIS A 96 7.62 5.83 -5.90
C HIS A 96 6.16 6.17 -5.59
N HIS A 97 5.32 6.17 -6.62
CA HIS A 97 3.89 6.37 -6.46
C HIS A 97 3.22 5.00 -6.48
N PHE A 98 2.68 4.59 -5.34
CA PHE A 98 1.99 3.32 -5.19
C PHE A 98 0.49 3.54 -5.16
N ARG A 99 -0.26 2.57 -5.70
CA ARG A 99 -1.72 2.65 -5.74
C ARG A 99 -2.31 1.25 -5.58
N ILE A 100 -3.38 1.14 -4.79
CA ILE A 100 -4.15 -0.08 -4.66
C ILE A 100 -5.63 0.28 -4.52
N PHE A 101 -6.50 -0.45 -5.22
CA PHE A 101 -7.94 -0.29 -5.09
C PHE A 101 -8.53 -1.52 -4.40
N LEU A 102 -9.33 -1.28 -3.37
CA LEU A 102 -10.01 -2.32 -2.61
C LEU A 102 -11.51 -2.10 -2.75
N ASP A 103 -12.21 -3.08 -3.31
CA ASP A 103 -13.64 -2.95 -3.56
C ASP A 103 -14.39 -2.62 -2.27
N GLU A 104 -15.39 -1.76 -2.37
CA GLU A 104 -16.21 -1.27 -1.25
C GLU A 104 -15.44 -0.38 -0.26
N THR A 105 -14.12 -0.35 -0.31
CA THR A 105 -13.31 0.56 0.51
C THR A 105 -12.91 1.79 -0.28
N GLY A 106 -12.22 1.60 -1.40
CA GLY A 106 -11.73 2.68 -2.22
C GLY A 106 -10.27 2.51 -2.58
N CYS A 107 -9.65 3.61 -2.95
CA CYS A 107 -8.28 3.64 -3.45
C CYS A 107 -7.35 4.30 -2.44
N HIS A 108 -6.25 3.63 -2.14
CA HIS A 108 -5.15 4.20 -1.37
C HIS A 108 -3.99 4.49 -2.31
N GLU A 109 -3.45 5.69 -2.22
CA GLU A 109 -2.28 6.08 -2.99
C GLU A 109 -1.24 6.66 -2.05
N LEU A 110 0.02 6.32 -2.27
CA LEU A 110 1.11 6.76 -1.40
C LEU A 110 2.34 7.10 -2.23
N PHE A 111 3.09 8.10 -1.75
CA PHE A 111 4.46 8.32 -2.20
C PHE A 111 5.36 7.80 -1.10
N ALA A 112 6.14 6.79 -1.40
CA ALA A 112 6.99 6.13 -0.42
C ALA A 112 8.26 5.60 -1.09
N GLU A 113 9.28 5.33 -0.29
CA GLU A 113 10.54 4.83 -0.82
C GLU A 113 10.45 3.36 -1.21
N SER A 114 9.65 2.58 -0.49
CA SER A 114 9.45 1.18 -0.84
C SER A 114 8.12 0.66 -0.33
N ALA A 115 7.68 -0.42 -0.93
CA ALA A 115 6.49 -1.15 -0.49
C ALA A 115 6.73 -2.63 -0.71
N PHE A 116 6.31 -3.45 0.24
CA PHE A 116 6.50 -4.89 0.14
C PHE A 116 5.45 -5.62 0.96
N ALA A 117 5.19 -6.87 0.58
CA ALA A 117 4.30 -7.71 1.34
C ALA A 117 4.94 -7.99 2.70
N ASP A 118 4.15 -7.75 3.74
CA ASP A 118 4.58 -8.06 5.09
C ASP A 118 3.94 -9.38 5.47
N SER A 119 4.73 -10.43 5.48
CA SER A 119 4.25 -11.73 5.93
C SER A 119 4.21 -11.74 7.45
N SER A 120 3.44 -10.78 8.01
CA SER A 120 3.45 -10.52 9.43
C SER A 120 3.09 -11.72 10.29
N LEU A 121 2.10 -12.52 9.86
CA LEU A 121 1.74 -13.71 10.62
C LEU A 121 2.87 -14.71 10.67
N GLU A 122 3.49 -14.95 9.54
CA GLU A 122 4.63 -15.83 9.45
C GLU A 122 5.82 -15.25 10.20
N SER A 123 6.08 -13.95 9.99
CA SER A 123 7.14 -13.25 10.68
C SER A 123 6.94 -13.24 12.18
N ASP A 124 5.71 -13.00 12.63
CA ASP A 124 5.40 -12.97 14.06
C ASP A 124 5.57 -14.36 14.68
N ALA A 125 5.16 -15.39 13.96
CA ALA A 125 5.37 -16.76 14.44
C ALA A 125 6.86 -17.05 14.57
N LEU A 126 7.65 -16.64 13.63
CA LEU A 126 9.11 -16.84 13.69
C LEU A 126 9.73 -16.02 14.80
N LYS A 127 9.29 -14.79 14.97
CA LYS A 127 9.77 -13.94 16.06
C LYS A 127 9.43 -14.51 17.42
N THR A 128 8.23 -15.00 17.57
CA THR A 128 7.80 -15.62 18.81
C THR A 128 8.66 -16.83 19.13
N THR A 129 8.93 -17.65 18.12
CA THR A 129 9.80 -18.81 18.27
C THR A 129 11.19 -18.40 18.70
N ARG A 130 11.73 -17.37 18.08
CA ARG A 130 13.06 -16.87 18.42
C ARG A 130 13.10 -16.23 19.79
N ALA A 131 12.06 -15.51 20.14
CA ALA A 131 11.98 -14.89 21.45
C ALA A 131 11.88 -15.94 22.54
N SER A 132 11.27 -17.07 22.25
CA SER A 132 11.19 -18.20 23.17
C SER A 132 12.53 -18.92 23.31
N SER A 133 13.33 -18.77 22.32
CA SER A 133 14.65 -19.39 22.33
C SER A 133 15.70 -18.40 22.79
#